data_f01ee405dd0e92d333fb789fa585a23f
#
_entry.id   f01ee405dd0e92d333fb789fa585a23f
#
_cell.length_a   1.000
_cell.length_b   1.000
_cell.length_c   1.000
_cell.angle_alpha   90.00
_cell.angle_beta   90.00
_cell.angle_gamma   90.00
#
_symmetry.space_group_name_H-M   'P 1'
#
loop_
_entity.id
_entity.type
_entity.pdbx_description
1 polymer ?
#
loop_
_entity_poly.entity_id
_entity_poly.type
_entity_poly.pdbx_seq_one_letter_code
_entity_poly.pdbx_strand_id
1 'polypeptide(L)'
;MMLRYTVVRGGLGLLTVRRACLSPRFTHSAPKTEYRPIKKVMVANRGEIAIRVFRACTELGIRTVAVYSEQDTGQMHRQKADEAYLIGKGLPPVAAYLDIPDIIKVAKNNNVDAIHPGYGFLSERADFAQACADAGVMFIGPSPETVRKMGDKVEARSLAISAGVPVVPGTEYPITCLQDAQVFTQTYGFPIIFKAAYGGGGRGMRVVREYEELEENYQRAYSEALAAFGNGSLFVEKFIEKPRHIEVQILGDKYGNVIHLYERDCSIQRRHQKVVEIAPAFQLDPHLRDRLHADAVNLAKLVGYENAGTVEFLVDRHGKHYFIEVNSRLQVEHTVTEEITDVDLVHAQLRVCEGRSLPELGLRQDKIRVNGCAIQCRVTTEDPSRGFQPDTGRIEVFRSGEGMGIRLDSASAFQGAIISPHYDSLLVKVIASGKDLQTAASKMSRALAEFRVRGVKVGNSATVCSDKADALHAAFSCFYLHLMFSLFPMWWEKDDLADGGWGEDHSVDNVKMLCCQAGK
;
A
#
# COMPACT_ATOMS: atom_id res chain seq x y z
N MET A 1 41.59 40.88 -4.62
CA MET A 1 40.86 40.95 -5.91
C MET A 1 41.89 41.39 -6.97
N MET A 2 42.56 40.41 -7.60
CA MET A 2 43.58 40.69 -8.64
C MET A 2 42.97 40.45 -10.02
N LEU A 3 42.94 41.51 -10.82
CA LEU A 3 42.54 41.45 -12.23
C LEU A 3 43.78 41.05 -13.08
N ARG A 4 43.70 39.96 -13.82
CA ARG A 4 44.64 39.62 -14.89
C ARG A 4 44.06 40.05 -16.23
N TYR A 5 44.80 40.88 -16.95
CA TYR A 5 44.49 41.31 -18.31
C TYR A 5 45.32 40.48 -19.30
N THR A 6 44.67 39.90 -20.30
CA THR A 6 45.35 39.31 -21.46
C THR A 6 45.06 40.21 -22.67
N VAL A 7 46.12 40.79 -23.27
CA VAL A 7 46.04 41.59 -24.48
C VAL A 7 46.30 40.71 -25.69
N VAL A 8 45.34 40.60 -26.60
CA VAL A 8 45.51 39.98 -27.91
C VAL A 8 45.59 41.09 -28.96
N ARG A 9 46.72 41.21 -29.71
CA ARG A 9 46.90 42.09 -30.84
C ARG A 9 46.40 41.40 -32.11
N GLY A 10 45.36 41.94 -32.73
CA GLY A 10 44.93 41.63 -34.07
C GLY A 10 44.57 42.95 -34.79
N GLY A 11 44.97 43.10 -36.06
CA GLY A 11 45.02 44.35 -36.82
C GLY A 11 43.70 45.07 -37.02
N LEU A 12 43.82 46.37 -36.98
CA LEU A 12 42.89 47.43 -37.41
C LEU A 12 41.38 47.20 -37.19
N GLY A 13 40.88 47.76 -36.08
CA GLY A 13 39.43 47.97 -35.93
C GLY A 13 38.82 47.51 -34.64
N LEU A 14 38.35 48.47 -33.83
CA LEU A 14 37.50 48.39 -32.64
C LEU A 14 37.94 47.46 -31.49
N LEU A 15 38.40 48.07 -30.41
CA LEU A 15 38.56 47.47 -29.08
C LEU A 15 37.18 47.23 -28.46
N THR A 16 36.70 45.99 -28.47
CA THR A 16 35.56 45.54 -27.66
C THR A 16 36.05 44.93 -26.35
N VAL A 17 35.83 45.63 -25.24
CA VAL A 17 36.12 45.11 -23.89
C VAL A 17 34.99 44.17 -23.51
N ARG A 18 35.22 42.86 -23.59
CA ARG A 18 34.33 41.87 -23.00
C ARG A 18 34.63 41.75 -21.50
N ARG A 19 33.68 42.19 -20.68
CA ARG A 19 33.68 41.93 -19.24
C ARG A 19 33.37 40.45 -19.02
N ALA A 20 34.38 39.66 -18.66
CA ALA A 20 34.16 38.29 -18.16
C ALA A 20 33.70 38.35 -16.71
N CYS A 21 32.41 38.17 -16.47
CA CYS A 21 31.89 37.87 -15.13
C CYS A 21 32.36 36.48 -14.70
N LEU A 22 33.38 36.41 -13.88
CA LEU A 22 33.72 35.22 -13.12
C LEU A 22 32.72 35.12 -11.97
N SER A 23 31.65 34.37 -12.16
CA SER A 23 30.82 33.88 -11.04
C SER A 23 31.69 33.01 -10.13
N PRO A 24 31.69 33.22 -8.81
CA PRO A 24 32.36 32.28 -7.91
C PRO A 24 31.67 30.92 -8.06
N ARG A 25 32.39 29.94 -8.61
CA ARG A 25 31.99 28.55 -8.48
C ARG A 25 32.09 28.20 -7.00
N PHE A 26 30.97 28.28 -6.28
CA PHE A 26 30.81 27.54 -5.04
C PHE A 26 30.86 26.07 -5.44
N THR A 27 32.00 25.42 -5.27
CA THR A 27 32.07 24.00 -5.19
C THR A 27 31.41 23.63 -3.87
N HIS A 28 30.09 23.41 -3.90
CA HIS A 28 29.48 22.60 -2.88
C HIS A 28 30.17 21.25 -3.00
N SER A 29 31.10 20.96 -2.11
CA SER A 29 31.50 19.59 -1.86
C SER A 29 30.20 18.88 -1.43
N ALA A 30 29.73 17.96 -2.26
CA ALA A 30 28.65 17.08 -1.86
C ALA A 30 28.99 16.52 -0.47
N PRO A 31 28.05 16.52 0.48
CA PRO A 31 28.30 15.98 1.81
C PRO A 31 28.89 14.57 1.60
N LYS A 32 30.02 14.29 2.26
CA LYS A 32 30.63 12.96 2.21
C LYS A 32 29.58 11.98 2.68
N THR A 33 29.15 11.11 1.78
CA THR A 33 28.22 10.05 2.04
C THR A 33 28.76 9.16 3.13
N GLU A 34 28.15 9.14 4.28
CA GLU A 34 28.48 8.19 5.34
C GLU A 34 27.83 6.86 4.98
N TYR A 35 28.55 6.09 4.16
CA TYR A 35 28.17 4.74 3.79
C TYR A 35 28.33 3.81 5.00
N ARG A 36 27.22 3.25 5.48
CA ARG A 36 27.19 2.29 6.58
C ARG A 36 26.69 0.93 6.08
N PRO A 37 27.60 -0.02 5.77
CA PRO A 37 27.19 -1.32 5.24
C PRO A 37 26.38 -2.10 6.27
N ILE A 38 25.32 -2.75 5.80
CA ILE A 38 24.47 -3.63 6.61
C ILE A 38 24.96 -5.06 6.43
N LYS A 39 25.29 -5.72 7.54
CA LYS A 39 25.75 -7.13 7.56
C LYS A 39 24.72 -8.05 8.20
N LYS A 40 23.88 -7.52 9.09
CA LYS A 40 22.86 -8.29 9.81
C LYS A 40 21.57 -7.48 9.95
N VAL A 41 20.46 -8.04 9.48
CA VAL A 41 19.12 -7.43 9.53
C VAL A 41 18.20 -8.26 10.41
N MET A 42 17.55 -7.61 11.36
CA MET A 42 16.41 -8.16 12.07
C MET A 42 15.12 -7.75 11.37
N VAL A 43 14.15 -8.65 11.27
CA VAL A 43 12.81 -8.30 10.84
C VAL A 43 11.88 -8.27 12.05
N ALA A 44 11.46 -7.06 12.45
CA ALA A 44 10.50 -6.85 13.54
C ALA A 44 9.06 -7.11 13.07
N ASN A 45 8.84 -8.28 12.51
CA ASN A 45 7.57 -8.71 11.94
C ASN A 45 7.53 -10.24 11.85
N ARG A 46 6.44 -10.78 11.31
CA ARG A 46 6.19 -12.22 11.15
C ARG A 46 5.65 -12.56 9.76
N GLY A 47 5.41 -13.83 9.56
CA GLY A 47 4.65 -14.28 8.41
C GLY A 47 5.40 -14.10 7.08
N GLU A 48 4.62 -13.84 6.03
CA GLU A 48 5.14 -13.80 4.67
C GLU A 48 6.10 -12.63 4.44
N ILE A 49 5.83 -11.45 5.06
CA ILE A 49 6.70 -10.29 4.89
C ILE A 49 8.08 -10.49 5.51
N ALA A 50 8.16 -11.20 6.64
CA ALA A 50 9.44 -11.55 7.24
C ALA A 50 10.25 -12.44 6.28
N ILE A 51 9.62 -13.46 5.69
CA ILE A 51 10.27 -14.35 4.71
C ILE A 51 10.68 -13.57 3.45
N ARG A 52 9.84 -12.64 2.96
CA ARG A 52 10.16 -11.78 1.82
C ARG A 52 11.43 -10.95 2.06
N VAL A 53 11.54 -10.37 3.24
CA VAL A 53 12.74 -9.59 3.62
C VAL A 53 13.96 -10.50 3.79
N PHE A 54 13.80 -11.68 4.39
CA PHE A 54 14.92 -12.64 4.52
C PHE A 54 15.46 -13.09 3.17
N ARG A 55 14.59 -13.34 2.18
CA ARG A 55 15.02 -13.67 0.82
C ARG A 55 15.90 -12.56 0.23
N ALA A 56 15.44 -11.31 0.30
CA ALA A 56 16.21 -10.17 -0.17
C ALA A 56 17.55 -10.01 0.56
N CYS A 57 17.59 -10.18 1.87
CA CYS A 57 18.83 -10.16 2.65
C CYS A 57 19.79 -11.26 2.22
N THR A 58 19.31 -12.49 2.05
CA THR A 58 20.12 -13.65 1.61
C THR A 58 20.73 -13.41 0.22
N GLU A 59 19.94 -12.88 -0.72
CA GLU A 59 20.39 -12.52 -2.08
C GLU A 59 21.47 -11.44 -2.06
N LEU A 60 21.45 -10.56 -1.07
CA LEU A 60 22.47 -9.52 -0.86
C LEU A 60 23.66 -9.96 0.03
N GLY A 61 23.68 -11.21 0.51
CA GLY A 61 24.70 -11.74 1.42
C GLY A 61 24.61 -11.16 2.84
N ILE A 62 23.45 -10.70 3.27
CA ILE A 62 23.18 -10.11 4.58
C ILE A 62 22.58 -11.19 5.50
N ARG A 63 23.12 -11.34 6.71
CA ARG A 63 22.58 -12.27 7.71
C ARG A 63 21.22 -11.81 8.23
N THR A 64 20.39 -12.77 8.58
CA THR A 64 18.98 -12.55 8.92
C THR A 64 18.67 -12.97 10.35
N VAL A 65 17.87 -12.15 11.04
CA VAL A 65 17.38 -12.39 12.39
C VAL A 65 15.87 -12.33 12.41
N ALA A 66 15.23 -13.43 12.77
CA ALA A 66 13.80 -13.48 13.06
C ALA A 66 13.53 -13.16 14.53
N VAL A 67 12.41 -12.51 14.80
CA VAL A 67 11.78 -12.47 16.12
C VAL A 67 10.45 -13.22 16.07
N TYR A 68 10.06 -13.86 17.17
CA TYR A 68 8.83 -14.63 17.23
C TYR A 68 8.21 -14.62 18.63
N SER A 69 6.88 -14.60 18.70
CA SER A 69 6.12 -14.82 19.95
C SER A 69 6.09 -16.29 20.32
N GLU A 70 5.66 -16.64 21.54
CA GLU A 70 5.50 -18.03 21.98
C GLU A 70 4.56 -18.82 21.04
N GLN A 71 3.52 -18.17 20.51
CA GLN A 71 2.54 -18.76 19.60
C GLN A 71 3.13 -19.04 18.21
N ASP A 72 4.15 -18.32 17.82
CA ASP A 72 4.82 -18.46 16.52
C ASP A 72 6.02 -19.42 16.54
N THR A 73 6.22 -20.16 17.62
CA THR A 73 7.34 -21.10 17.76
C THR A 73 7.43 -22.11 16.59
N GLY A 74 6.30 -22.53 16.03
CA GLY A 74 6.24 -23.44 14.87
C GLY A 74 6.15 -22.76 13.50
N GLN A 75 6.18 -21.44 13.42
CA GLN A 75 6.00 -20.71 12.17
C GLN A 75 7.24 -20.71 11.28
N MET A 76 7.01 -20.70 9.96
CA MET A 76 8.07 -20.81 8.95
C MET A 76 9.05 -19.64 8.97
N HIS A 77 8.62 -18.40 9.26
CA HIS A 77 9.52 -17.26 9.27
C HIS A 77 10.66 -17.44 10.29
N ARG A 78 10.38 -18.09 11.44
CA ARG A 78 11.41 -18.44 12.41
C ARG A 78 12.48 -19.35 11.82
N GLN A 79 12.08 -20.31 10.96
CA GLN A 79 12.98 -21.31 10.38
C GLN A 79 13.74 -20.79 9.14
N LYS A 80 13.29 -19.69 8.53
CA LYS A 80 13.85 -19.13 7.30
C LYS A 80 14.95 -18.09 7.56
N ALA A 81 15.16 -17.68 8.80
CA ALA A 81 16.25 -16.79 9.19
C ALA A 81 17.48 -17.58 9.66
N ASP A 82 18.65 -16.95 9.61
CA ASP A 82 19.90 -17.53 10.16
C ASP A 82 19.85 -17.65 11.68
N GLU A 83 19.20 -16.69 12.33
CA GLU A 83 19.03 -16.63 13.78
C GLU A 83 17.58 -16.30 14.14
N ALA A 84 17.08 -16.81 15.27
CA ALA A 84 15.72 -16.52 15.71
C ALA A 84 15.63 -16.37 17.23
N TYR A 85 14.92 -15.34 17.70
CA TYR A 85 14.83 -15.01 19.13
C TYR A 85 13.37 -14.83 19.56
N LEU A 86 13.05 -15.40 20.71
CA LEU A 86 11.76 -15.21 21.37
C LEU A 86 11.66 -13.79 21.93
N ILE A 87 10.54 -13.12 21.66
CA ILE A 87 10.21 -11.79 22.19
C ILE A 87 8.91 -11.82 22.97
N GLY A 88 8.73 -10.83 23.87
CA GLY A 88 7.51 -10.64 24.61
C GLY A 88 7.10 -11.87 25.43
N LYS A 89 8.03 -12.53 26.11
CA LYS A 89 7.74 -13.74 26.90
C LYS A 89 6.63 -13.48 27.90
N GLY A 90 5.57 -14.31 27.84
CA GLY A 90 4.40 -14.19 28.70
C GLY A 90 3.40 -13.11 28.27
N LEU A 91 3.66 -12.37 27.21
CA LEU A 91 2.73 -11.40 26.64
C LEU A 91 1.73 -12.06 25.67
N PRO A 92 0.54 -11.46 25.48
CA PRO A 92 -0.35 -11.84 24.39
C PRO A 92 0.35 -11.77 23.01
N PRO A 93 -0.05 -12.60 22.03
CA PRO A 93 0.68 -12.77 20.78
C PRO A 93 0.99 -11.46 20.02
N VAL A 94 -0.01 -10.59 19.86
CA VAL A 94 0.17 -9.29 19.19
C VAL A 94 1.03 -8.35 20.02
N ALA A 95 0.84 -8.33 21.36
CA ALA A 95 1.60 -7.47 22.25
C ALA A 95 3.11 -7.80 22.24
N ALA A 96 3.49 -9.06 22.02
CA ALA A 96 4.88 -9.45 21.87
C ALA A 96 5.58 -8.72 20.71
N TYR A 97 4.89 -8.56 19.56
CA TYR A 97 5.41 -7.82 18.41
C TYR A 97 5.32 -6.30 18.55
N LEU A 98 4.70 -5.80 19.61
CA LEU A 98 4.59 -4.38 19.94
C LEU A 98 5.52 -3.98 21.10
N ASP A 99 6.27 -4.92 21.67
CA ASP A 99 7.21 -4.69 22.77
C ASP A 99 8.53 -4.10 22.24
N ILE A 100 8.53 -2.77 22.05
CA ILE A 100 9.70 -2.03 21.57
C ILE A 100 10.94 -2.29 22.43
N PRO A 101 10.87 -2.19 23.78
CA PRO A 101 12.05 -2.42 24.64
C PRO A 101 12.69 -3.79 24.43
N ASP A 102 11.89 -4.85 24.34
CA ASP A 102 12.43 -6.21 24.19
C ASP A 102 13.02 -6.43 22.78
N ILE A 103 12.37 -5.93 21.72
CA ILE A 103 12.88 -5.98 20.36
C ILE A 103 14.24 -5.25 20.25
N ILE A 104 14.36 -4.05 20.80
CA ILE A 104 15.62 -3.28 20.79
C ILE A 104 16.70 -3.99 21.59
N LYS A 105 16.36 -4.56 22.75
CA LYS A 105 17.29 -5.35 23.56
C LYS A 105 17.83 -6.56 22.80
N VAL A 106 16.95 -7.31 22.11
CA VAL A 106 17.36 -8.45 21.28
C VAL A 106 18.28 -7.99 20.15
N ALA A 107 17.96 -6.87 19.48
CA ALA A 107 18.78 -6.32 18.41
C ALA A 107 20.21 -5.95 18.90
N LYS A 108 20.32 -5.27 20.03
CA LYS A 108 21.61 -4.87 20.62
C LYS A 108 22.44 -6.08 21.04
N ASN A 109 21.82 -7.03 21.74
CA ASN A 109 22.52 -8.20 22.26
C ASN A 109 23.08 -9.11 21.15
N ASN A 110 22.51 -9.03 19.96
CA ASN A 110 22.87 -9.87 18.82
C ASN A 110 23.56 -9.10 17.69
N ASN A 111 24.05 -7.90 17.95
CA ASN A 111 24.82 -7.07 16.99
C ASN A 111 24.07 -6.90 15.65
N VAL A 112 22.80 -6.55 15.73
CA VAL A 112 21.96 -6.24 14.57
C VAL A 112 22.31 -4.84 14.06
N ASP A 113 22.62 -4.70 12.77
CA ASP A 113 22.95 -3.41 12.15
C ASP A 113 21.69 -2.60 11.81
N ALA A 114 20.64 -3.29 11.34
CA ALA A 114 19.41 -2.65 10.90
C ALA A 114 18.17 -3.50 11.20
N ILE A 115 17.03 -2.82 11.40
CA ILE A 115 15.72 -3.45 11.62
C ILE A 115 14.77 -3.08 10.48
N HIS A 116 14.20 -4.11 9.84
CA HIS A 116 13.11 -3.94 8.87
C HIS A 116 11.76 -4.16 9.58
N PRO A 117 10.86 -3.18 9.60
CA PRO A 117 9.60 -3.28 10.34
C PRO A 117 8.53 -4.09 9.57
N GLY A 118 8.70 -4.35 8.28
CA GLY A 118 7.68 -4.92 7.41
C GLY A 118 6.50 -3.98 7.21
N TYR A 119 5.28 -4.49 7.38
CA TYR A 119 4.03 -3.73 7.41
C TYR A 119 3.16 -4.16 8.61
N GLY A 120 2.25 -3.28 9.08
CA GLY A 120 1.51 -3.48 10.33
C GLY A 120 2.43 -3.39 11.56
N PHE A 121 1.95 -3.83 12.71
CA PHE A 121 2.67 -3.76 13.99
C PHE A 121 3.36 -2.41 14.24
N LEU A 122 4.69 -2.39 14.23
CA LEU A 122 5.51 -1.20 14.52
C LEU A 122 5.94 -0.40 13.29
N SER A 123 5.51 -0.79 12.08
CA SER A 123 6.04 -0.19 10.83
C SER A 123 5.74 1.29 10.65
N GLU A 124 4.66 1.80 11.26
CA GLU A 124 4.24 3.22 11.21
C GLU A 124 4.32 3.89 12.59
N ARG A 125 5.12 3.32 13.49
CA ARG A 125 5.34 3.83 14.84
C ARG A 125 6.62 4.68 14.88
N ALA A 126 6.44 6.01 14.99
CA ALA A 126 7.55 6.96 15.08
C ALA A 126 8.45 6.71 16.32
N ASP A 127 7.85 6.30 17.45
CA ASP A 127 8.57 5.95 18.66
C ASP A 127 9.47 4.71 18.49
N PHE A 128 9.06 3.75 17.66
CA PHE A 128 9.92 2.60 17.32
C PHE A 128 11.09 3.02 16.44
N ALA A 129 10.84 3.82 15.40
CA ALA A 129 11.92 4.36 14.55
C ALA A 129 12.91 5.20 15.38
N GLN A 130 12.42 6.00 16.34
CA GLN A 130 13.25 6.75 17.28
C GLN A 130 14.04 5.83 18.21
N ALA A 131 13.41 4.80 18.79
CA ALA A 131 14.09 3.83 19.66
C ALA A 131 15.23 3.08 18.92
N CYS A 132 15.05 2.77 17.63
CA CYS A 132 16.13 2.24 16.80
C CYS A 132 17.30 3.23 16.70
N ALA A 133 17.01 4.49 16.39
CA ALA A 133 18.03 5.54 16.27
C ALA A 133 18.80 5.73 17.59
N ASP A 134 18.10 5.81 18.71
CA ASP A 134 18.68 5.96 20.05
C ASP A 134 19.56 4.76 20.43
N ALA A 135 19.22 3.58 19.93
CA ALA A 135 19.99 2.36 20.13
C ALA A 135 21.19 2.23 19.19
N GLY A 136 21.37 3.14 18.22
CA GLY A 136 22.40 3.07 17.18
C GLY A 136 22.14 2.00 16.11
N VAL A 137 20.89 1.49 16.02
CA VAL A 137 20.44 0.52 15.02
C VAL A 137 19.69 1.25 13.90
N MET A 138 20.00 0.96 12.64
CA MET A 138 19.32 1.60 11.51
C MET A 138 17.87 1.10 11.40
N PHE A 139 16.93 2.01 11.23
CA PHE A 139 15.55 1.69 10.87
C PHE A 139 15.42 1.68 9.34
N ILE A 140 14.98 0.56 8.75
CA ILE A 140 14.78 0.45 7.30
C ILE A 140 13.39 1.00 6.96
N GLY A 141 13.34 2.29 6.74
CA GLY A 141 12.14 3.07 6.49
C GLY A 141 12.43 4.56 6.52
N PRO A 142 11.38 5.41 6.52
CA PRO A 142 11.53 6.86 6.65
C PRO A 142 12.05 7.28 8.02
N SER A 143 12.49 8.54 8.14
CA SER A 143 12.90 9.12 9.42
C SER A 143 11.75 9.11 10.44
N PRO A 144 12.05 9.08 11.76
CA PRO A 144 11.01 9.13 12.80
C PRO A 144 10.08 10.34 12.65
N GLU A 145 10.62 11.48 12.24
CA GLU A 145 9.86 12.70 11.99
C GLU A 145 8.89 12.54 10.80
N THR A 146 9.35 11.94 9.70
CA THR A 146 8.50 11.67 8.52
C THR A 146 7.40 10.68 8.86
N VAL A 147 7.71 9.60 9.61
CA VAL A 147 6.70 8.63 10.07
C VAL A 147 5.64 9.33 10.92
N ARG A 148 6.05 10.21 11.84
CA ARG A 148 5.12 10.96 12.71
C ARG A 148 4.22 11.89 11.89
N LYS A 149 4.81 12.70 10.98
CA LYS A 149 4.06 13.65 10.15
C LYS A 149 3.06 12.96 9.24
N MET A 150 3.45 11.84 8.63
CA MET A 150 2.57 11.11 7.71
C MET A 150 1.52 10.27 8.44
N GLY A 151 1.79 9.85 9.68
CA GLY A 151 0.84 9.14 10.53
C GLY A 151 -0.25 10.03 11.13
N ASP A 152 -0.01 11.34 11.25
CA ASP A 152 -1.02 12.31 11.67
C ASP A 152 -1.84 12.78 10.45
N LYS A 153 -3.13 12.41 10.42
CA LYS A 153 -4.02 12.70 9.29
C LYS A 153 -4.20 14.20 9.02
N VAL A 154 -4.18 15.02 10.07
CA VAL A 154 -4.34 16.48 9.94
C VAL A 154 -3.05 17.08 9.37
N GLU A 155 -1.90 16.68 9.92
CA GLU A 155 -0.60 17.16 9.46
C GLU A 155 -0.32 16.70 8.02
N ALA A 156 -0.57 15.44 7.70
CA ALA A 156 -0.42 14.89 6.35
C ALA A 156 -1.31 15.62 5.32
N ARG A 157 -2.59 15.91 5.69
CA ARG A 157 -3.50 16.68 4.85
C ARG A 157 -3.01 18.12 4.63
N SER A 158 -2.54 18.80 5.68
CA SER A 158 -1.98 20.15 5.58
C SER A 158 -0.74 20.19 4.68
N LEU A 159 0.13 19.20 4.79
CA LEU A 159 1.31 19.05 3.93
C LEU A 159 0.92 18.78 2.47
N ALA A 160 -0.12 17.96 2.21
CA ALA A 160 -0.64 17.75 0.87
C ALA A 160 -1.15 19.05 0.25
N ILE A 161 -1.92 19.85 0.99
CA ILE A 161 -2.40 21.17 0.55
C ILE A 161 -1.19 22.09 0.24
N SER A 162 -0.19 22.11 1.12
CA SER A 162 1.03 22.92 0.93
C SER A 162 1.85 22.49 -0.29
N ALA A 163 1.80 21.21 -0.65
CA ALA A 163 2.40 20.67 -1.87
C ALA A 163 1.57 20.93 -3.14
N GLY A 164 0.40 21.56 -3.01
CA GLY A 164 -0.54 21.79 -4.12
C GLY A 164 -1.32 20.54 -4.53
N VAL A 165 -1.31 19.49 -3.70
CA VAL A 165 -2.02 18.24 -3.97
C VAL A 165 -3.49 18.38 -3.58
N PRO A 166 -4.45 18.05 -4.47
CA PRO A 166 -5.86 18.13 -4.15
C PRO A 166 -6.25 17.21 -2.99
N VAL A 167 -7.06 17.71 -2.07
CA VAL A 167 -7.60 16.93 -0.94
C VAL A 167 -9.13 16.89 -1.01
N VAL A 168 -9.75 15.86 -0.44
CA VAL A 168 -11.21 15.81 -0.32
C VAL A 168 -11.66 17.04 0.46
N PRO A 169 -12.65 17.84 -0.04
CA PRO A 169 -13.21 18.94 0.74
C PRO A 169 -13.68 18.45 2.12
N GLY A 170 -13.21 19.09 3.18
CA GLY A 170 -13.49 18.67 4.56
C GLY A 170 -13.14 19.77 5.55
N THR A 171 -13.53 19.58 6.80
CA THR A 171 -13.21 20.51 7.89
C THR A 171 -11.72 20.44 8.24
N GLU A 172 -11.12 21.58 8.56
CA GLU A 172 -9.70 21.64 8.95
C GLU A 172 -9.49 21.12 10.38
N TYR A 173 -10.49 21.30 11.22
CA TYR A 173 -10.49 20.88 12.62
C TYR A 173 -11.67 19.96 12.90
N PRO A 174 -11.60 19.12 13.94
CA PRO A 174 -12.76 18.37 14.38
C PRO A 174 -13.93 19.30 14.66
N ILE A 175 -15.13 18.94 14.21
CA ILE A 175 -16.34 19.69 14.49
C ILE A 175 -16.68 19.62 15.98
N THR A 176 -17.19 20.72 16.52
CA THR A 176 -17.55 20.84 17.95
C THR A 176 -19.01 20.58 18.20
N CYS A 177 -19.87 20.76 17.19
CA CYS A 177 -21.30 20.58 17.27
C CYS A 177 -21.93 20.22 15.91
N LEU A 178 -23.19 19.83 15.92
CA LEU A 178 -23.97 19.52 14.70
C LEU A 178 -24.06 20.71 13.75
N GLN A 179 -24.08 21.92 14.28
CA GLN A 179 -24.16 23.15 13.48
C GLN A 179 -23.00 23.28 12.49
N ASP A 180 -21.78 22.89 12.90
CA ASP A 180 -20.59 22.92 12.02
C ASP A 180 -20.81 22.02 10.80
N ALA A 181 -21.42 20.85 11.01
CA ALA A 181 -21.76 19.95 9.91
C ALA A 181 -22.86 20.52 9.00
N GLN A 182 -23.85 21.21 9.56
CA GLN A 182 -24.88 21.88 8.77
C GLN A 182 -24.30 22.99 7.88
N VAL A 183 -23.38 23.82 8.40
CA VAL A 183 -22.69 24.85 7.63
C VAL A 183 -21.86 24.21 6.51
N PHE A 184 -21.17 23.11 6.80
CA PHE A 184 -20.41 22.37 5.79
C PHE A 184 -21.31 21.86 4.66
N THR A 185 -22.47 21.27 4.99
CA THR A 185 -23.41 20.75 3.98
C THR A 185 -24.03 21.84 3.12
N GLN A 186 -24.24 23.05 3.66
CA GLN A 186 -24.69 24.20 2.87
C GLN A 186 -23.66 24.61 1.80
N THR A 187 -22.37 24.47 2.12
CA THR A 187 -21.29 24.87 1.21
C THR A 187 -20.98 23.81 0.16
N TYR A 188 -20.89 22.54 0.58
CA TYR A 188 -20.42 21.44 -0.26
C TYR A 188 -21.51 20.47 -0.71
N GLY A 189 -22.72 20.59 -0.18
CA GLY A 189 -23.84 19.69 -0.47
C GLY A 189 -23.64 18.27 0.05
N PHE A 190 -24.65 17.41 -0.18
CA PHE A 190 -24.58 15.96 0.09
C PHE A 190 -24.06 15.18 -1.12
N PRO A 191 -23.60 13.91 -0.94
CA PRO A 191 -23.40 13.24 0.33
C PRO A 191 -22.14 13.69 1.06
N ILE A 192 -22.14 13.56 2.40
CA ILE A 192 -20.99 13.79 3.27
C ILE A 192 -20.67 12.54 4.07
N ILE A 193 -19.51 12.53 4.74
CA ILE A 193 -19.12 11.47 5.66
C ILE A 193 -18.58 12.07 6.96
N PHE A 194 -19.09 11.58 8.09
CA PHE A 194 -18.45 11.78 9.39
C PHE A 194 -17.30 10.77 9.57
N LYS A 195 -16.20 11.22 10.13
CA LYS A 195 -15.03 10.37 10.45
C LYS A 195 -14.53 10.68 11.85
N ALA A 196 -14.26 9.65 12.65
CA ALA A 196 -13.62 9.84 13.95
C ALA A 196 -12.23 10.49 13.77
N ALA A 197 -11.97 11.54 14.57
CA ALA A 197 -10.69 12.27 14.53
C ALA A 197 -9.51 11.40 14.99
N TYR A 198 -9.76 10.53 15.95
CA TYR A 198 -8.78 9.62 16.53
C TYR A 198 -9.22 8.19 16.25
N GLY A 199 -8.67 7.55 15.22
CA GLY A 199 -9.02 6.16 14.93
C GLY A 199 -8.73 5.73 13.49
N GLY A 200 -8.89 4.43 13.26
CA GLY A 200 -8.67 3.77 11.98
C GLY A 200 -9.60 2.57 11.78
N GLY A 201 -9.47 1.89 10.63
CA GLY A 201 -10.22 0.66 10.37
C GLY A 201 -11.72 0.86 10.11
N GLY A 202 -12.17 2.07 9.73
CA GLY A 202 -13.57 2.34 9.35
C GLY A 202 -14.55 2.49 10.51
N ARG A 203 -14.09 2.44 11.77
CA ARG A 203 -14.94 2.71 12.95
C ARG A 203 -15.18 4.20 13.12
N GLY A 204 -16.41 4.58 13.54
CA GLY A 204 -16.80 5.99 13.65
C GLY A 204 -16.94 6.69 12.30
N MET A 205 -17.22 5.95 11.25
CA MET A 205 -17.50 6.49 9.90
C MET A 205 -18.98 6.32 9.58
N ARG A 206 -19.66 7.44 9.20
CA ARG A 206 -21.07 7.43 8.81
C ARG A 206 -21.28 8.33 7.60
N VAL A 207 -21.81 7.73 6.54
CA VAL A 207 -22.21 8.47 5.32
C VAL A 207 -23.62 9.03 5.54
N VAL A 208 -23.79 10.30 5.17
CA VAL A 208 -25.06 11.02 5.24
C VAL A 208 -25.40 11.47 3.82
N ARG A 209 -26.58 11.11 3.34
CA ARG A 209 -26.98 11.37 1.95
C ARG A 209 -27.96 12.54 1.83
N GLU A 210 -28.70 12.79 2.89
CA GLU A 210 -29.72 13.84 2.93
C GLU A 210 -29.77 14.48 4.31
N TYR A 211 -30.42 15.64 4.37
CA TYR A 211 -30.42 16.48 5.57
C TYR A 211 -31.12 15.82 6.78
N GLU A 212 -32.13 15.04 6.51
CA GLU A 212 -32.94 14.33 7.51
C GLU A 212 -32.14 13.30 8.29
N GLU A 213 -31.09 12.74 7.67
CA GLU A 213 -30.20 11.75 8.30
C GLU A 213 -29.06 12.38 9.12
N LEU A 214 -28.86 13.71 9.01
CA LEU A 214 -27.63 14.37 9.50
C LEU A 214 -27.49 14.24 11.02
N GLU A 215 -28.51 14.53 11.78
CA GLU A 215 -28.46 14.52 13.26
C GLU A 215 -28.28 13.10 13.80
N GLU A 216 -29.05 12.14 13.29
CA GLU A 216 -28.99 10.75 13.73
C GLU A 216 -27.56 10.15 13.46
N ASN A 217 -27.05 10.36 12.26
CA ASN A 217 -25.71 9.85 11.90
C ASN A 217 -24.58 10.58 12.64
N TYR A 218 -24.73 11.87 12.97
CA TYR A 218 -23.80 12.58 13.83
C TYR A 218 -23.73 11.94 15.22
N GLN A 219 -24.88 11.70 15.87
CA GLN A 219 -24.93 11.10 17.21
C GLN A 219 -24.38 9.67 17.21
N ARG A 220 -24.69 8.88 16.19
CA ARG A 220 -24.16 7.53 16.02
C ARG A 220 -22.65 7.54 15.84
N ALA A 221 -22.11 8.38 14.96
CA ALA A 221 -20.68 8.50 14.71
C ALA A 221 -19.95 8.97 15.98
N TYR A 222 -20.49 9.95 16.70
CA TYR A 222 -19.94 10.46 17.95
C TYR A 222 -19.86 9.37 19.03
N SER A 223 -20.99 8.67 19.26
CA SER A 223 -21.06 7.61 20.29
C SER A 223 -20.12 6.45 19.98
N GLU A 224 -20.05 6.06 18.70
CA GLU A 224 -19.16 4.99 18.25
C GLU A 224 -17.68 5.37 18.38
N ALA A 225 -17.31 6.62 18.03
CA ALA A 225 -15.97 7.14 18.19
C ALA A 225 -15.57 7.22 19.67
N LEU A 226 -16.48 7.71 20.52
CA LEU A 226 -16.25 7.78 21.96
C LEU A 226 -16.05 6.38 22.57
N ALA A 227 -16.90 5.42 22.20
CA ALA A 227 -16.79 4.04 22.71
C ALA A 227 -15.53 3.32 22.25
N ALA A 228 -15.13 3.54 20.98
CA ALA A 228 -14.01 2.82 20.39
C ALA A 228 -12.63 3.43 20.72
N PHE A 229 -12.57 4.76 20.88
CA PHE A 229 -11.30 5.50 20.96
C PHE A 229 -11.18 6.39 22.20
N GLY A 230 -12.23 6.45 23.05
CA GLY A 230 -12.27 7.33 24.21
C GLY A 230 -12.45 8.81 23.88
N ASN A 231 -12.63 9.16 22.60
CA ASN A 231 -12.82 10.52 22.12
C ASN A 231 -13.84 10.54 20.98
N GLY A 232 -14.92 11.34 21.13
CA GLY A 232 -16.02 11.45 20.17
C GLY A 232 -15.82 12.51 19.09
N SER A 233 -14.66 13.17 19.00
CA SER A 233 -14.41 14.22 18.02
C SER A 233 -14.50 13.67 16.59
N LEU A 234 -15.21 14.42 15.72
CA LEU A 234 -15.48 14.02 14.34
C LEU A 234 -14.98 15.07 13.36
N PHE A 235 -14.51 14.62 12.20
CA PHE A 235 -14.37 15.43 10.98
C PHE A 235 -15.57 15.23 10.07
N VAL A 236 -15.86 16.24 9.25
CA VAL A 236 -16.81 16.15 8.13
C VAL A 236 -16.03 16.28 6.83
N GLU A 237 -16.28 15.36 5.91
CA GLU A 237 -15.73 15.43 4.56
C GLU A 237 -16.82 15.19 3.52
N LYS A 238 -16.60 15.69 2.30
CA LYS A 238 -17.41 15.32 1.15
C LYS A 238 -17.27 13.83 0.89
N PHE A 239 -18.35 13.11 0.76
CA PHE A 239 -18.28 11.69 0.40
C PHE A 239 -18.16 11.55 -1.11
N ILE A 240 -17.10 10.89 -1.54
CA ILE A 240 -16.87 10.59 -2.95
C ILE A 240 -17.53 9.24 -3.25
N GLU A 241 -18.52 9.25 -4.14
CA GLU A 241 -19.28 8.05 -4.48
C GLU A 241 -18.52 7.17 -5.47
N LYS A 242 -18.46 5.87 -5.19
CA LYS A 242 -17.83 4.84 -6.04
C LYS A 242 -16.47 5.29 -6.61
N PRO A 243 -15.55 5.79 -5.77
CA PRO A 243 -14.26 6.23 -6.26
C PRO A 243 -13.40 5.03 -6.63
N ARG A 244 -12.45 5.25 -7.57
CA ARG A 244 -11.30 4.35 -7.68
C ARG A 244 -10.29 4.69 -6.57
N HIS A 245 -9.70 3.65 -6.01
CA HIS A 245 -8.62 3.77 -5.04
C HIS A 245 -7.29 3.54 -5.77
N ILE A 246 -6.62 4.63 -6.10
CA ILE A 246 -5.34 4.60 -6.83
C ILE A 246 -4.23 4.99 -5.87
N GLU A 247 -3.14 4.27 -5.91
CA GLU A 247 -1.99 4.54 -5.05
C GLU A 247 -0.70 4.56 -5.86
N VAL A 248 0.22 5.46 -5.49
CA VAL A 248 1.50 5.64 -6.19
C VAL A 248 2.63 5.17 -5.28
N GLN A 249 3.41 4.19 -5.77
CA GLN A 249 4.61 3.74 -5.09
C GLN A 249 5.71 4.79 -5.22
N ILE A 250 6.23 5.29 -4.11
CA ILE A 250 7.37 6.19 -4.07
C ILE A 250 8.60 5.52 -3.46
N LEU A 251 9.76 6.00 -3.85
CA LEU A 251 11.04 5.63 -3.27
C LEU A 251 11.92 6.89 -3.22
N GLY A 252 12.44 7.20 -2.04
CA GLY A 252 13.31 8.36 -1.80
C GLY A 252 14.66 7.97 -1.22
N ASP A 253 15.68 8.81 -1.39
CA ASP A 253 16.97 8.67 -0.74
C ASP A 253 17.29 9.87 0.16
N LYS A 254 18.36 9.78 0.95
CA LYS A 254 18.84 10.83 1.85
C LYS A 254 19.32 12.11 1.15
N TYR A 255 19.44 12.08 -0.18
CA TYR A 255 20.00 13.19 -0.98
C TYR A 255 18.91 14.01 -1.68
N GLY A 256 17.63 13.70 -1.39
CA GLY A 256 16.49 14.38 -1.96
C GLY A 256 16.08 13.87 -3.34
N ASN A 257 16.67 12.77 -3.83
CA ASN A 257 16.14 12.10 -5.00
C ASN A 257 14.90 11.33 -4.61
N VAL A 258 13.80 11.55 -5.33
CA VAL A 258 12.54 10.83 -5.19
C VAL A 258 12.07 10.41 -6.56
N ILE A 259 11.71 9.14 -6.70
CA ILE A 259 11.09 8.56 -7.90
C ILE A 259 9.75 7.94 -7.55
N HIS A 260 8.88 7.80 -8.53
CA HIS A 260 7.73 6.91 -8.46
C HIS A 260 8.00 5.61 -9.24
N LEU A 261 7.38 4.52 -8.77
CA LEU A 261 7.41 3.21 -9.42
C LEU A 261 6.01 2.85 -9.93
N TYR A 262 5.37 3.82 -10.54
CA TYR A 262 4.02 3.76 -11.07
C TYR A 262 2.93 3.55 -10.01
N GLU A 263 1.70 3.43 -10.48
CA GLU A 263 0.51 3.33 -9.66
C GLU A 263 -0.05 1.91 -9.63
N ARG A 264 -0.84 1.65 -8.58
CA ARG A 264 -1.67 0.46 -8.41
C ARG A 264 -3.13 0.87 -8.29
N ASP A 265 -4.02 0.05 -8.79
CA ASP A 265 -5.45 0.14 -8.56
C ASP A 265 -5.86 -0.87 -7.47
N CYS A 266 -6.32 -0.34 -6.35
CA CYS A 266 -6.77 -1.11 -5.18
C CYS A 266 -8.27 -0.92 -4.90
N SER A 267 -9.06 -0.62 -5.94
CA SER A 267 -10.50 -0.34 -5.81
C SER A 267 -11.31 -1.56 -5.38
N ILE A 268 -10.82 -2.78 -5.64
CA ILE A 268 -11.51 -4.02 -5.28
C ILE A 268 -11.24 -4.34 -3.82
N GLN A 269 -12.20 -3.97 -2.99
CA GLN A 269 -12.11 -4.08 -1.54
C GLN A 269 -13.34 -4.78 -0.98
N ARG A 270 -13.16 -5.46 0.15
CA ARG A 270 -14.23 -6.02 0.96
C ARG A 270 -14.17 -5.43 2.37
N ARG A 271 -15.24 -4.74 2.79
CA ARG A 271 -15.28 -4.05 4.09
C ARG A 271 -14.05 -3.17 4.35
N HIS A 272 -13.65 -2.39 3.32
CA HIS A 272 -12.47 -1.52 3.32
C HIS A 272 -11.11 -2.25 3.40
N GLN A 273 -11.08 -3.56 3.20
CA GLN A 273 -9.83 -4.32 3.04
C GLN A 273 -9.59 -4.61 1.57
N LYS A 274 -8.38 -4.28 1.08
CA LYS A 274 -7.92 -4.60 -0.27
C LYS A 274 -7.92 -6.13 -0.45
N VAL A 275 -8.49 -6.62 -1.55
CA VAL A 275 -8.59 -8.06 -1.87
C VAL A 275 -7.87 -8.38 -3.17
N VAL A 276 -8.00 -7.47 -4.15
CA VAL A 276 -7.32 -7.57 -5.44
C VAL A 276 -6.65 -6.24 -5.75
N GLU A 277 -5.41 -6.29 -6.14
CA GLU A 277 -4.60 -5.15 -6.53
C GLU A 277 -4.04 -5.36 -7.94
N ILE A 278 -4.06 -4.32 -8.75
CA ILE A 278 -3.67 -4.36 -10.17
C ILE A 278 -2.62 -3.28 -10.44
N ALA A 279 -1.57 -3.61 -11.16
CA ALA A 279 -0.59 -2.65 -11.62
C ALA A 279 -0.23 -2.89 -13.11
N PRO A 280 -0.07 -1.80 -13.92
CA PRO A 280 -0.51 -0.44 -13.63
C PRO A 280 -2.04 -0.34 -13.59
N ALA A 281 -2.59 0.77 -13.10
CA ALA A 281 -4.04 0.99 -13.09
C ALA A 281 -4.61 0.94 -14.51
N PHE A 282 -5.57 0.03 -14.72
CA PHE A 282 -6.15 -0.19 -16.04
C PHE A 282 -7.04 0.99 -16.44
N GLN A 283 -6.98 1.39 -17.72
CA GLN A 283 -7.77 2.50 -18.29
C GLN A 283 -7.75 3.79 -17.45
N LEU A 284 -6.61 4.11 -16.87
CA LEU A 284 -6.40 5.41 -16.25
C LEU A 284 -6.01 6.41 -17.34
N ASP A 285 -6.70 7.57 -17.37
CA ASP A 285 -6.38 8.64 -18.30
C ASP A 285 -4.89 9.03 -18.19
N PRO A 286 -4.13 9.14 -19.28
CA PRO A 286 -2.69 9.42 -19.22
C PRO A 286 -2.36 10.74 -18.49
N HIS A 287 -3.13 11.80 -18.70
CA HIS A 287 -2.90 13.09 -18.03
C HIS A 287 -3.21 13.00 -16.54
N LEU A 288 -4.23 12.22 -16.15
CA LEU A 288 -4.52 11.96 -14.75
C LEU A 288 -3.39 11.14 -14.10
N ARG A 289 -2.89 10.11 -14.80
CA ARG A 289 -1.74 9.30 -14.35
C ARG A 289 -0.53 10.16 -14.07
N ASP A 290 -0.17 11.03 -15.02
CA ASP A 290 0.98 11.92 -14.87
C ASP A 290 0.80 12.89 -13.68
N ARG A 291 -0.42 13.40 -13.46
CA ARG A 291 -0.72 14.25 -12.30
C ARG A 291 -0.58 13.50 -10.98
N LEU A 292 -1.14 12.29 -10.88
CA LEU A 292 -1.03 11.45 -9.68
C LEU A 292 0.45 11.18 -9.32
N HIS A 293 1.26 10.83 -10.34
CA HIS A 293 2.69 10.60 -10.16
C HIS A 293 3.41 11.88 -9.72
N ALA A 294 3.12 13.01 -10.35
CA ALA A 294 3.73 14.30 -10.01
C ALA A 294 3.36 14.72 -8.58
N ASP A 295 2.10 14.62 -8.21
CA ASP A 295 1.60 14.99 -6.88
C ASP A 295 2.22 14.11 -5.78
N ALA A 296 2.32 12.81 -6.01
CA ALA A 296 2.97 11.89 -5.08
C ALA A 296 4.46 12.23 -4.87
N VAL A 297 5.19 12.51 -5.97
CA VAL A 297 6.61 12.88 -5.92
C VAL A 297 6.79 14.28 -5.28
N ASN A 298 5.91 15.24 -5.57
CA ASN A 298 5.99 16.58 -5.01
C ASN A 298 5.76 16.56 -3.49
N LEU A 299 4.75 15.82 -3.03
CA LEU A 299 4.50 15.64 -1.60
C LEU A 299 5.70 14.96 -0.91
N ALA A 300 6.23 13.90 -1.50
CA ALA A 300 7.37 13.17 -0.95
C ALA A 300 8.63 14.06 -0.87
N LYS A 301 8.90 14.88 -1.88
CA LYS A 301 10.00 15.85 -1.86
C LYS A 301 9.81 16.93 -0.80
N LEU A 302 8.59 17.46 -0.65
CA LEU A 302 8.28 18.48 0.35
C LEU A 302 8.59 18.02 1.78
N VAL A 303 8.29 16.75 2.09
CA VAL A 303 8.49 16.18 3.43
C VAL A 303 9.88 15.57 3.63
N GLY A 304 10.75 15.59 2.61
CA GLY A 304 12.06 14.95 2.66
C GLY A 304 11.94 13.43 2.83
N TYR A 305 11.05 12.79 2.06
CA TYR A 305 10.75 11.38 2.21
C TYR A 305 11.95 10.48 1.86
N GLU A 306 12.30 9.59 2.76
CA GLU A 306 13.34 8.57 2.57
C GLU A 306 12.74 7.17 2.55
N ASN A 307 13.35 6.26 1.81
CA ASN A 307 13.00 4.86 1.67
C ASN A 307 11.68 4.64 0.91
N ALA A 308 11.07 3.46 1.02
CA ALA A 308 9.84 3.12 0.30
C ALA A 308 8.59 3.63 1.04
N GLY A 309 7.63 4.13 0.28
CA GLY A 309 6.32 4.54 0.77
C GLY A 309 5.30 4.58 -0.34
N THR A 310 4.06 4.83 0.02
CA THR A 310 2.94 4.88 -0.92
C THR A 310 2.05 6.06 -0.62
N VAL A 311 1.69 6.82 -1.66
CA VAL A 311 0.72 7.91 -1.57
C VAL A 311 -0.61 7.41 -2.14
N GLU A 312 -1.67 7.45 -1.34
CA GLU A 312 -3.00 6.97 -1.71
C GLU A 312 -3.93 8.10 -2.13
N PHE A 313 -4.71 7.85 -3.18
CA PHE A 313 -5.66 8.80 -3.76
C PHE A 313 -7.02 8.15 -4.02
N LEU A 314 -8.10 8.95 -3.88
CA LEU A 314 -9.39 8.66 -4.48
C LEU A 314 -9.48 9.35 -5.83
N VAL A 315 -9.99 8.64 -6.83
CA VAL A 315 -10.30 9.20 -8.16
C VAL A 315 -11.79 9.07 -8.38
N ASP A 316 -12.47 10.20 -8.58
CA ASP A 316 -13.90 10.21 -8.84
C ASP A 316 -14.24 9.85 -10.30
N ARG A 317 -15.53 9.69 -10.59
CA ARG A 317 -16.03 9.36 -11.95
C ARG A 317 -15.73 10.44 -13.01
N HIS A 318 -15.34 11.65 -12.60
CA HIS A 318 -15.00 12.76 -13.49
C HIS A 318 -13.50 12.91 -13.70
N GLY A 319 -12.69 11.99 -13.17
CA GLY A 319 -11.24 12.03 -13.26
C GLY A 319 -10.58 13.07 -12.35
N LYS A 320 -11.29 13.57 -11.33
CA LYS A 320 -10.68 14.35 -10.26
C LYS A 320 -10.08 13.41 -9.22
N HIS A 321 -8.88 13.71 -8.78
CA HIS A 321 -8.21 12.93 -7.74
C HIS A 321 -8.07 13.73 -6.45
N TYR A 322 -8.01 13.01 -5.35
CA TYR A 322 -7.94 13.57 -4.01
C TYR A 322 -7.01 12.72 -3.16
N PHE A 323 -6.05 13.37 -2.49
CA PHE A 323 -5.18 12.72 -1.52
C PHE A 323 -5.96 12.14 -0.35
N ILE A 324 -5.56 10.94 0.10
CA ILE A 324 -6.12 10.27 1.29
C ILE A 324 -5.07 10.26 2.40
N GLU A 325 -3.95 9.55 2.16
CA GLU A 325 -2.92 9.31 3.16
C GLU A 325 -1.59 8.89 2.52
N VAL A 326 -0.53 8.91 3.32
CA VAL A 326 0.75 8.31 2.97
C VAL A 326 1.00 7.14 3.90
N ASN A 327 1.20 5.96 3.33
CA ASN A 327 1.72 4.81 4.07
C ASN A 327 3.24 4.88 4.10
N SER A 328 3.80 5.22 5.25
CA SER A 328 5.24 5.43 5.45
C SER A 328 6.00 4.11 5.64
N ARG A 329 5.70 3.12 4.82
CA ARG A 329 6.22 1.75 4.88
C ARG A 329 6.07 1.02 3.54
N LEU A 330 6.65 -0.15 3.46
CA LEU A 330 6.32 -1.11 2.41
C LEU A 330 4.87 -1.61 2.58
N GLN A 331 4.13 -1.77 1.48
CA GLN A 331 2.76 -2.28 1.51
C GLN A 331 2.67 -3.76 1.12
N VAL A 332 1.54 -4.41 1.45
CA VAL A 332 1.26 -5.82 1.13
C VAL A 332 1.35 -6.06 -0.37
N GLU A 333 0.85 -5.11 -1.16
CA GLU A 333 0.70 -5.12 -2.61
C GLU A 333 1.94 -4.63 -3.39
N HIS A 334 3.08 -4.41 -2.71
CA HIS A 334 4.33 -4.01 -3.38
C HIS A 334 4.74 -4.96 -4.52
N THR A 335 4.34 -6.20 -4.44
CA THR A 335 4.69 -7.27 -5.37
C THR A 335 4.24 -7.01 -6.80
N VAL A 336 3.06 -6.41 -7.03
CA VAL A 336 2.61 -6.09 -8.39
C VAL A 336 3.45 -4.97 -9.03
N THR A 337 3.94 -4.03 -8.21
CA THR A 337 4.89 -3.01 -8.66
C THR A 337 6.23 -3.64 -9.05
N GLU A 338 6.75 -4.57 -8.26
CA GLU A 338 7.99 -5.31 -8.57
C GLU A 338 7.85 -6.07 -9.88
N GLU A 339 6.74 -6.77 -10.10
CA GLU A 339 6.48 -7.56 -11.31
C GLU A 339 6.43 -6.72 -12.59
N ILE A 340 5.93 -5.47 -12.53
CA ILE A 340 5.82 -4.63 -13.71
C ILE A 340 7.03 -3.74 -13.96
N THR A 341 7.88 -3.49 -12.93
CA THR A 341 9.02 -2.57 -13.03
C THR A 341 10.37 -3.26 -13.00
N ASP A 342 10.42 -4.54 -12.62
CA ASP A 342 11.65 -5.30 -12.37
C ASP A 342 12.56 -4.64 -11.31
N VAL A 343 11.95 -3.90 -10.37
CA VAL A 343 12.64 -3.25 -9.24
C VAL A 343 12.33 -4.02 -7.97
N ASP A 344 13.33 -4.68 -7.38
CA ASP A 344 13.21 -5.25 -6.04
C ASP A 344 13.18 -4.12 -5.00
N LEU A 345 11.98 -3.85 -4.45
CA LEU A 345 11.76 -2.77 -3.49
C LEU A 345 12.50 -3.01 -2.17
N VAL A 346 12.61 -4.26 -1.74
CA VAL A 346 13.30 -4.58 -0.47
C VAL A 346 14.80 -4.45 -0.63
N HIS A 347 15.38 -4.87 -1.78
CA HIS A 347 16.78 -4.57 -2.11
C HIS A 347 17.04 -3.06 -2.11
N ALA A 348 16.16 -2.28 -2.76
CA ALA A 348 16.28 -0.83 -2.81
C ALA A 348 16.21 -0.21 -1.39
N GLN A 349 15.27 -0.67 -0.54
CA GLN A 349 15.16 -0.21 0.85
C GLN A 349 16.45 -0.44 1.64
N LEU A 350 17.03 -1.63 1.54
CA LEU A 350 18.28 -1.99 2.22
C LEU A 350 19.44 -1.11 1.74
N ARG A 351 19.60 -0.93 0.42
CA ARG A 351 20.69 -0.15 -0.16
C ARG A 351 20.57 1.35 0.12
N VAL A 352 19.35 1.90 0.09
CA VAL A 352 19.09 3.29 0.50
C VAL A 352 19.41 3.49 1.99
N CYS A 353 19.03 2.54 2.84
CA CYS A 353 19.34 2.59 4.27
C CYS A 353 20.85 2.57 4.54
N GLU A 354 21.64 1.85 3.73
CA GLU A 354 23.11 1.90 3.78
C GLU A 354 23.71 3.26 3.42
N GLY A 355 22.92 4.19 2.88
CA GLY A 355 23.34 5.52 2.44
C GLY A 355 23.66 5.62 0.94
N ARG A 356 23.24 4.66 0.10
CA ARG A 356 23.35 4.76 -1.36
C ARG A 356 22.27 5.67 -1.92
N SER A 357 22.64 6.45 -2.93
CA SER A 357 21.68 7.26 -3.67
C SER A 357 20.94 6.46 -4.74
N LEU A 358 19.72 6.87 -5.09
CA LEU A 358 18.95 6.23 -6.16
C LEU A 358 19.69 6.20 -7.50
N PRO A 359 20.38 7.28 -7.95
CA PRO A 359 21.19 7.23 -9.17
C PRO A 359 22.32 6.21 -9.13
N GLU A 360 23.00 6.01 -7.98
CA GLU A 360 24.05 4.98 -7.82
C GLU A 360 23.49 3.55 -7.94
N LEU A 361 22.23 3.37 -7.55
CA LEU A 361 21.51 2.11 -7.69
C LEU A 361 20.94 1.90 -9.11
N GLY A 362 21.15 2.85 -10.03
CA GLY A 362 20.56 2.83 -11.37
C GLY A 362 19.07 3.17 -11.39
N LEU A 363 18.50 3.56 -10.25
CA LEU A 363 17.10 3.90 -10.08
C LEU A 363 16.85 5.37 -10.42
N ARG A 364 16.71 5.65 -11.70
CA ARG A 364 16.40 6.97 -12.25
C ARG A 364 15.04 6.93 -12.92
N GLN A 365 14.22 7.98 -12.75
CA GLN A 365 12.87 8.02 -13.30
C GLN A 365 12.84 7.78 -14.82
N ASP A 366 13.81 8.34 -15.54
CA ASP A 366 13.93 8.19 -16.99
C ASP A 366 14.29 6.76 -17.45
N LYS A 367 14.70 5.89 -16.53
CA LYS A 367 15.08 4.49 -16.81
C LYS A 367 14.03 3.48 -16.35
N ILE A 368 13.14 3.86 -15.43
CA ILE A 368 12.08 2.96 -14.97
C ILE A 368 11.06 2.76 -16.09
N ARG A 369 10.75 1.52 -16.40
CA ARG A 369 9.78 1.14 -17.45
C ARG A 369 8.73 0.20 -16.88
N VAL A 370 7.53 0.27 -17.44
CA VAL A 370 6.46 -0.68 -17.16
C VAL A 370 6.49 -1.79 -18.20
N ASN A 371 6.54 -3.04 -17.72
CA ASN A 371 6.48 -4.23 -18.56
C ASN A 371 5.21 -5.02 -18.24
N GLY A 372 4.23 -4.93 -19.14
CA GLY A 372 2.98 -5.67 -19.01
C GLY A 372 2.09 -5.22 -17.86
N CYS A 373 1.41 -6.18 -17.24
CA CYS A 373 0.49 -6.03 -16.13
C CYS A 373 0.71 -7.11 -15.08
N ALA A 374 0.40 -6.79 -13.82
CA ALA A 374 0.36 -7.74 -12.74
C ALA A 374 -0.91 -7.59 -11.90
N ILE A 375 -1.43 -8.70 -11.41
CA ILE A 375 -2.57 -8.78 -10.51
C ILE A 375 -2.12 -9.52 -9.26
N GLN A 376 -2.45 -9.01 -8.08
CA GLN A 376 -2.32 -9.73 -6.81
C GLN A 376 -3.70 -10.07 -6.27
N CYS A 377 -3.87 -11.29 -5.77
CA CYS A 377 -5.02 -11.73 -5.00
C CYS A 377 -4.57 -12.21 -3.62
N ARG A 378 -5.30 -11.78 -2.58
CA ARG A 378 -5.07 -12.25 -1.20
C ARG A 378 -5.92 -13.47 -0.94
N VAL A 379 -5.28 -14.59 -0.61
CA VAL A 379 -5.95 -15.82 -0.15
C VAL A 379 -5.92 -15.83 1.37
N THR A 380 -7.11 -15.78 1.98
CA THR A 380 -7.29 -15.65 3.43
C THR A 380 -8.02 -16.87 4.01
N THR A 381 -7.74 -17.20 5.28
CA THR A 381 -8.47 -18.25 6.01
C THR A 381 -9.73 -17.65 6.64
N GLU A 382 -10.81 -17.61 5.87
CA GLU A 382 -12.11 -17.06 6.25
C GLU A 382 -13.24 -17.94 5.74
N ASP A 383 -14.36 -17.97 6.45
CA ASP A 383 -15.54 -18.75 6.06
C ASP A 383 -16.56 -17.87 5.33
N PRO A 384 -16.72 -18.00 4.00
CA PRO A 384 -17.70 -17.24 3.24
C PRO A 384 -19.14 -17.47 3.70
N SER A 385 -19.47 -18.70 4.17
CA SER A 385 -20.81 -19.04 4.64
C SER A 385 -21.19 -18.36 5.96
N ARG A 386 -20.17 -17.91 6.71
CA ARG A 386 -20.32 -17.19 7.99
C ARG A 386 -19.97 -15.71 7.87
N GLY A 387 -20.21 -15.12 6.70
CA GLY A 387 -19.91 -13.71 6.45
C GLY A 387 -18.43 -13.38 6.48
N PHE A 388 -17.56 -14.31 6.03
CA PHE A 388 -16.11 -14.15 6.01
C PHE A 388 -15.50 -13.90 7.41
N GLN A 389 -15.98 -14.63 8.41
CA GLN A 389 -15.29 -14.66 9.70
C GLN A 389 -13.99 -15.45 9.56
N PRO A 390 -12.89 -15.02 10.23
CA PRO A 390 -11.65 -15.77 10.26
C PRO A 390 -11.88 -17.22 10.71
N ASP A 391 -11.32 -18.16 9.97
CA ASP A 391 -11.34 -19.58 10.31
C ASP A 391 -9.95 -20.02 10.76
N THR A 392 -9.92 -20.90 11.73
CA THR A 392 -8.71 -21.37 12.40
C THR A 392 -8.67 -22.88 12.43
N GLY A 393 -7.48 -23.43 12.48
CA GLY A 393 -7.32 -24.89 12.50
C GLY A 393 -5.98 -25.32 11.93
N ARG A 394 -5.86 -26.61 11.67
CA ARG A 394 -4.68 -27.21 11.06
C ARG A 394 -4.91 -27.44 9.57
N ILE A 395 -4.00 -26.96 8.75
CA ILE A 395 -4.02 -27.25 7.31
C ILE A 395 -3.67 -28.73 7.09
N GLU A 396 -4.60 -29.48 6.55
CA GLU A 396 -4.40 -30.90 6.22
C GLU A 396 -3.83 -31.09 4.81
N VAL A 397 -4.30 -30.27 3.87
CA VAL A 397 -3.82 -30.27 2.48
C VAL A 397 -3.58 -28.83 2.06
N PHE A 398 -2.42 -28.57 1.46
CA PHE A 398 -2.13 -27.33 0.75
C PHE A 398 -1.48 -27.66 -0.60
N ARG A 399 -2.11 -27.19 -1.67
CA ARG A 399 -1.56 -27.21 -3.03
C ARG A 399 -1.80 -25.85 -3.65
N SER A 400 -0.78 -25.29 -4.27
CA SER A 400 -0.80 -23.99 -4.95
C SER A 400 -0.79 -24.16 -6.45
N GLY A 401 -1.26 -23.16 -7.18
CA GLY A 401 -1.12 -23.06 -8.63
C GLY A 401 0.14 -22.28 -8.98
N GLU A 402 1.16 -22.97 -9.45
CA GLU A 402 2.45 -22.39 -9.87
C GLU A 402 2.53 -22.28 -11.40
N GLY A 403 3.68 -21.89 -11.92
CA GLY A 403 3.96 -21.83 -13.34
C GLY A 403 4.40 -20.45 -13.81
N MET A 404 4.59 -20.31 -15.13
CA MET A 404 5.16 -19.10 -15.73
C MET A 404 4.31 -17.85 -15.43
N GLY A 405 4.94 -16.84 -14.80
CA GLY A 405 4.30 -15.58 -14.44
C GLY A 405 3.39 -15.69 -13.22
N ILE A 406 3.58 -16.71 -12.37
CA ILE A 406 2.93 -16.82 -11.06
C ILE A 406 4.01 -16.74 -9.98
N ARG A 407 3.82 -15.79 -9.07
CA ARG A 407 4.61 -15.62 -7.85
C ARG A 407 3.72 -15.87 -6.63
N LEU A 408 4.27 -16.55 -5.63
CA LEU A 408 3.59 -16.86 -4.37
C LEU A 408 4.40 -16.33 -3.20
N ASP A 409 3.81 -15.41 -2.42
CA ASP A 409 4.39 -14.94 -1.17
C ASP A 409 3.56 -15.49 -0.01
N SER A 410 4.13 -16.42 0.76
CA SER A 410 3.44 -17.12 1.84
C SER A 410 4.37 -17.43 3.02
N ALA A 411 3.78 -17.67 4.18
CA ALA A 411 4.49 -18.16 5.36
C ALA A 411 3.81 -19.37 6.02
N SER A 412 2.49 -19.31 6.14
CA SER A 412 1.70 -20.35 6.85
C SER A 412 1.02 -21.32 5.90
N ALA A 413 1.29 -21.21 4.59
CA ALA A 413 0.66 -22.01 3.56
C ALA A 413 1.43 -23.32 3.31
N PHE A 414 1.39 -24.24 4.26
CA PHE A 414 1.96 -25.60 4.12
C PHE A 414 1.16 -26.62 4.91
N GLN A 415 1.25 -27.86 4.50
CA GLN A 415 0.57 -28.99 5.18
C GLN A 415 1.09 -29.13 6.62
N GLY A 416 0.18 -29.19 7.57
CA GLY A 416 0.48 -29.28 8.99
C GLY A 416 0.58 -27.93 9.72
N ALA A 417 0.56 -26.81 8.99
CA ALA A 417 0.54 -25.47 9.59
C ALA A 417 -0.71 -25.25 10.45
N ILE A 418 -0.54 -24.57 11.57
CA ILE A 418 -1.65 -24.17 12.46
C ILE A 418 -1.98 -22.71 12.19
N ILE A 419 -3.22 -22.45 11.79
CA ILE A 419 -3.76 -21.11 11.62
C ILE A 419 -4.31 -20.63 12.95
N SER A 420 -3.71 -19.57 13.46
CA SER A 420 -4.01 -18.99 14.78
C SER A 420 -5.08 -17.90 14.67
N PRO A 421 -5.98 -17.74 15.64
CA PRO A 421 -6.95 -16.65 15.66
C PRO A 421 -6.35 -15.30 16.07
N HIS A 422 -5.07 -15.27 16.43
CA HIS A 422 -4.45 -14.08 17.02
C HIS A 422 -3.90 -13.09 15.99
N TYR A 423 -3.77 -13.51 14.73
CA TYR A 423 -3.15 -12.72 13.67
C TYR A 423 -4.05 -12.62 12.45
N ASP A 424 -3.61 -11.83 11.47
CA ASP A 424 -4.29 -11.71 10.18
C ASP A 424 -4.51 -13.08 9.53
N SER A 425 -5.66 -13.23 8.89
CA SER A 425 -6.08 -14.44 8.16
C SER A 425 -5.33 -14.67 6.84
N LEU A 426 -4.41 -13.79 6.43
CA LEU A 426 -3.66 -13.90 5.18
C LEU A 426 -2.83 -15.18 5.14
N LEU A 427 -3.19 -16.08 4.21
CA LEU A 427 -2.51 -17.35 4.00
C LEU A 427 -1.40 -17.21 2.95
N VAL A 428 -1.74 -16.65 1.79
CA VAL A 428 -0.82 -16.46 0.68
C VAL A 428 -1.27 -15.30 -0.20
N LYS A 429 -0.30 -14.56 -0.74
CA LYS A 429 -0.49 -13.64 -1.86
C LYS A 429 -0.17 -14.39 -3.14
N VAL A 430 -1.11 -14.43 -4.06
CA VAL A 430 -0.93 -14.96 -5.41
C VAL A 430 -0.76 -13.76 -6.34
N ILE A 431 0.35 -13.72 -7.06
CA ILE A 431 0.64 -12.65 -8.02
C ILE A 431 0.77 -13.28 -9.41
N ALA A 432 0.00 -12.77 -10.36
CA ALA A 432 0.07 -13.20 -11.75
C ALA A 432 0.53 -12.04 -12.63
N SER A 433 1.57 -12.25 -13.43
CA SER A 433 2.10 -11.26 -14.37
C SER A 433 1.96 -11.72 -15.82
N GLY A 434 1.70 -10.78 -16.72
CA GLY A 434 1.50 -11.04 -18.14
C GLY A 434 1.78 -9.79 -19.00
N LYS A 435 1.86 -9.98 -20.31
CA LYS A 435 2.08 -8.88 -21.27
C LYS A 435 0.98 -7.81 -21.26
N ASP A 436 -0.22 -8.21 -20.85
CA ASP A 436 -1.42 -7.37 -20.75
C ASP A 436 -2.34 -7.89 -19.63
N LEU A 437 -3.35 -7.10 -19.27
CA LEU A 437 -4.29 -7.43 -18.19
C LEU A 437 -5.03 -8.74 -18.43
N GLN A 438 -5.44 -9.03 -19.68
CA GLN A 438 -6.15 -10.25 -20.03
C GLN A 438 -5.28 -11.49 -19.79
N THR A 439 -4.01 -11.42 -20.17
CA THR A 439 -3.04 -12.51 -19.95
C THR A 439 -2.79 -12.72 -18.46
N ALA A 440 -2.61 -11.64 -17.70
CA ALA A 440 -2.43 -11.71 -16.24
C ALA A 440 -3.68 -12.30 -15.55
N ALA A 441 -4.89 -11.86 -15.94
CA ALA A 441 -6.15 -12.36 -15.42
C ALA A 441 -6.36 -13.85 -15.71
N SER A 442 -6.06 -14.31 -16.93
CA SER A 442 -6.16 -15.72 -17.30
C SER A 442 -5.21 -16.60 -16.48
N LYS A 443 -3.97 -16.13 -16.24
CA LYS A 443 -3.01 -16.82 -15.37
C LYS A 443 -3.48 -16.85 -13.92
N MET A 444 -4.01 -15.73 -13.40
CA MET A 444 -4.56 -15.64 -12.05
C MET A 444 -5.71 -16.63 -11.87
N SER A 445 -6.65 -16.66 -12.82
CA SER A 445 -7.79 -17.58 -12.82
C SER A 445 -7.32 -19.04 -12.73
N ARG A 446 -6.42 -19.44 -13.62
CA ARG A 446 -5.85 -20.78 -13.64
C ARG A 446 -5.15 -21.10 -12.30
N ALA A 447 -4.28 -20.19 -11.82
CA ALA A 447 -3.55 -20.40 -10.58
C ALA A 447 -4.50 -20.60 -9.38
N LEU A 448 -5.53 -19.75 -9.25
CA LEU A 448 -6.52 -19.85 -8.18
C LEU A 448 -7.37 -21.13 -8.30
N ALA A 449 -7.67 -21.59 -9.52
CA ALA A 449 -8.41 -22.85 -9.75
C ALA A 449 -7.65 -24.09 -9.31
N GLU A 450 -6.32 -24.05 -9.36
CA GLU A 450 -5.47 -25.15 -8.92
C GLU A 450 -5.31 -25.24 -7.39
N PHE A 451 -5.66 -24.19 -6.64
CA PHE A 451 -5.54 -24.22 -5.19
C PHE A 451 -6.41 -25.30 -4.57
N ARG A 452 -5.81 -26.05 -3.65
CA ARG A 452 -6.51 -27.03 -2.79
C ARG A 452 -6.06 -26.81 -1.35
N VAL A 453 -6.97 -26.31 -0.53
CA VAL A 453 -6.75 -26.14 0.91
C VAL A 453 -7.80 -26.94 1.65
N ARG A 454 -7.39 -27.78 2.61
CA ARG A 454 -8.28 -28.53 3.50
C ARG A 454 -7.82 -28.37 4.93
N GLY A 455 -8.74 -28.57 5.87
CA GLY A 455 -8.54 -28.40 7.31
C GLY A 455 -8.92 -27.02 7.83
N VAL A 456 -8.95 -26.00 6.94
CA VAL A 456 -9.47 -24.66 7.23
C VAL A 456 -10.31 -24.17 6.06
N LYS A 457 -11.30 -23.32 6.34
CA LYS A 457 -12.05 -22.60 5.32
C LYS A 457 -11.19 -21.50 4.72
N VAL A 458 -11.34 -21.25 3.44
CA VAL A 458 -10.58 -20.23 2.73
C VAL A 458 -11.54 -19.29 2.03
N GLY A 459 -11.44 -18.02 2.39
CA GLY A 459 -12.27 -16.93 1.89
C GLY A 459 -11.66 -16.29 0.67
N ASN A 460 -11.70 -16.98 -0.46
CA ASN A 460 -11.41 -16.34 -1.72
C ASN A 460 -12.41 -16.79 -2.78
N SER A 461 -12.63 -15.95 -3.81
CA SER A 461 -13.42 -16.32 -4.98
C SER A 461 -13.01 -17.69 -5.60
N ALA A 462 -11.76 -18.12 -5.37
CA ALA A 462 -11.27 -19.41 -5.81
C ALA A 462 -11.82 -20.62 -5.03
N THR A 463 -12.21 -20.47 -3.76
CA THR A 463 -12.55 -21.63 -2.90
C THR A 463 -14.03 -21.85 -2.76
N VAL A 464 -14.86 -20.87 -3.08
CA VAL A 464 -16.32 -21.08 -3.25
C VAL A 464 -16.58 -22.12 -4.35
N CYS A 465 -15.56 -22.42 -5.15
CA CYS A 465 -15.65 -23.22 -6.37
C CYS A 465 -14.91 -24.58 -6.31
N SER A 466 -14.39 -25.01 -5.14
CA SER A 466 -13.66 -26.28 -5.07
C SER A 466 -14.53 -27.52 -5.32
N ASP A 467 -15.85 -27.41 -5.26
CA ASP A 467 -16.77 -28.51 -5.53
C ASP A 467 -17.36 -28.53 -6.95
N LYS A 468 -17.15 -27.48 -7.74
CA LYS A 468 -17.59 -27.44 -9.16
C LYS A 468 -16.64 -26.56 -9.97
N ALA A 469 -15.82 -27.16 -10.82
CA ALA A 469 -14.91 -26.44 -11.73
C ALA A 469 -15.63 -25.41 -12.62
N ASP A 470 -16.92 -25.66 -12.94
CA ASP A 470 -17.77 -24.78 -13.73
C ASP A 470 -18.16 -23.48 -13.01
N ALA A 471 -18.29 -23.51 -11.68
CA ALA A 471 -18.63 -22.34 -10.88
C ALA A 471 -17.46 -21.36 -10.72
N LEU A 472 -16.21 -21.81 -10.89
CA LEU A 472 -15.04 -20.96 -10.87
C LEU A 472 -14.94 -20.09 -12.12
N HIS A 473 -15.23 -20.70 -13.28
CA HIS A 473 -15.30 -19.98 -14.55
C HIS A 473 -16.43 -18.93 -14.51
N ALA A 474 -17.58 -19.28 -13.91
CA ALA A 474 -18.70 -18.37 -13.69
C ALA A 474 -18.38 -17.28 -12.65
N ALA A 475 -17.72 -17.62 -11.52
CA ALA A 475 -17.33 -16.62 -10.52
C ALA A 475 -16.21 -15.71 -11.01
N PHE A 476 -15.30 -16.21 -11.85
CA PHE A 476 -14.28 -15.36 -12.46
C PHE A 476 -14.84 -14.61 -13.69
N SER A 477 -15.80 -15.16 -14.40
CA SER A 477 -16.58 -14.43 -15.39
C SER A 477 -17.49 -13.40 -14.74
N CYS A 478 -18.13 -13.68 -13.59
CA CYS A 478 -18.83 -12.71 -12.77
C CYS A 478 -17.86 -11.69 -12.11
N PHE A 479 -16.67 -12.11 -11.69
CA PHE A 479 -15.62 -11.23 -11.18
C PHE A 479 -15.03 -10.39 -12.31
N TYR A 480 -14.79 -10.98 -13.48
CA TYR A 480 -14.37 -10.28 -14.68
C TYR A 480 -15.48 -9.38 -15.23
N LEU A 481 -16.75 -9.82 -15.23
CA LEU A 481 -17.92 -9.01 -15.51
C LEU A 481 -18.10 -7.93 -14.43
N HIS A 482 -17.93 -8.24 -13.16
CA HIS A 482 -18.00 -7.24 -12.07
C HIS A 482 -16.81 -6.27 -12.13
N LEU A 483 -15.61 -6.73 -12.45
CA LEU A 483 -14.45 -5.90 -12.78
C LEU A 483 -14.74 -5.06 -14.02
N MET A 484 -15.29 -5.68 -15.08
CA MET A 484 -15.69 -4.98 -16.30
C MET A 484 -16.84 -4.01 -16.04
N PHE A 485 -17.89 -4.39 -15.33
CA PHE A 485 -19.01 -3.50 -14.98
C PHE A 485 -18.65 -2.42 -13.96
N SER A 486 -17.72 -2.68 -13.05
CA SER A 486 -17.22 -1.65 -12.12
C SER A 486 -16.21 -0.70 -12.76
N LEU A 487 -15.46 -1.18 -13.76
CA LEU A 487 -14.46 -0.41 -14.49
C LEU A 487 -14.99 0.16 -15.81
N PHE A 488 -16.13 -0.32 -16.32
CA PHE A 488 -16.75 0.08 -17.60
C PHE A 488 -18.21 0.54 -17.45
N PRO A 489 -18.51 1.64 -16.73
CA PRO A 489 -19.86 2.19 -16.76
C PRO A 489 -20.24 2.82 -18.12
N MET A 490 -19.32 2.92 -19.10
CA MET A 490 -19.50 3.71 -20.32
C MET A 490 -19.76 2.91 -21.60
N TRP A 491 -19.88 1.58 -21.56
CA TRP A 491 -20.05 0.79 -22.80
C TRP A 491 -21.47 0.25 -23.02
N TRP A 492 -22.43 0.64 -22.21
CA TRP A 492 -23.83 0.31 -22.48
C TRP A 492 -24.63 1.60 -22.52
N GLU A 493 -24.58 2.28 -23.64
CA GLU A 493 -25.62 3.23 -24.01
C GLU A 493 -26.90 2.45 -24.34
N LYS A 494 -28.04 2.99 -23.87
CA LYS A 494 -29.38 2.39 -23.91
C LYS A 494 -29.97 2.15 -25.31
N ASP A 495 -29.23 2.42 -26.39
CA ASP A 495 -29.81 2.51 -27.73
C ASP A 495 -29.87 1.20 -28.53
N ASP A 496 -29.24 0.11 -28.06
CA ASP A 496 -29.25 -1.18 -28.78
C ASP A 496 -30.28 -2.20 -28.26
N LEU A 497 -31.18 -1.84 -27.34
CA LEU A 497 -32.23 -2.72 -26.81
C LEU A 497 -33.66 -2.28 -27.13
N ALA A 498 -33.86 -1.59 -28.27
CA ALA A 498 -35.19 -1.10 -28.66
C ALA A 498 -36.13 -2.17 -29.25
N ASP A 499 -35.72 -3.44 -29.43
CA ASP A 499 -36.56 -4.49 -30.00
C ASP A 499 -36.60 -5.81 -29.21
N GLY A 500 -36.83 -5.78 -27.95
CA GLY A 500 -37.08 -6.99 -27.15
C GLY A 500 -37.49 -6.71 -25.73
N GLY A 501 -38.79 -6.65 -25.49
CA GLY A 501 -39.41 -6.30 -24.18
C GLY A 501 -38.87 -7.07 -23.00
N TRP A 502 -38.13 -6.39 -22.13
CA TRP A 502 -37.76 -6.85 -20.80
C TRP A 502 -38.18 -5.76 -19.79
N GLY A 503 -39.05 -6.17 -18.87
CA GLY A 503 -39.58 -5.30 -17.84
C GLY A 503 -38.55 -4.85 -16.82
N GLU A 504 -38.83 -3.72 -16.20
CA GLU A 504 -38.05 -3.09 -15.13
C GLU A 504 -38.04 -3.97 -13.88
N ASP A 505 -37.02 -4.79 -13.69
CA ASP A 505 -36.57 -5.25 -12.37
C ASP A 505 -35.17 -5.88 -12.49
N HIS A 506 -34.13 -5.08 -12.27
CA HIS A 506 -32.74 -5.52 -12.28
C HIS A 506 -32.21 -5.63 -10.86
N SER A 507 -32.68 -6.63 -10.10
CA SER A 507 -32.05 -7.04 -8.85
C SER A 507 -30.82 -7.94 -9.14
N VAL A 508 -29.86 -7.94 -8.23
CA VAL A 508 -28.64 -8.77 -8.28
C VAL A 508 -28.95 -10.27 -8.46
N ASP A 509 -30.16 -10.70 -8.13
CA ASP A 509 -30.61 -12.08 -8.28
C ASP A 509 -30.90 -12.47 -9.73
N ASN A 510 -31.25 -11.54 -10.60
CA ASN A 510 -31.44 -11.79 -12.04
C ASN A 510 -30.12 -12.04 -12.77
N VAL A 511 -29.03 -11.44 -12.33
CA VAL A 511 -27.69 -11.70 -12.89
C VAL A 511 -27.20 -13.10 -12.54
N LYS A 512 -27.55 -13.64 -11.37
CA LYS A 512 -27.28 -15.04 -10.99
C LYS A 512 -28.06 -16.03 -11.86
N MET A 513 -29.27 -15.67 -12.27
CA MET A 513 -30.11 -16.51 -13.13
C MET A 513 -29.59 -16.60 -14.56
N LEU A 514 -29.04 -15.51 -15.10
CA LEU A 514 -28.40 -15.48 -16.43
C LEU A 514 -27.10 -16.29 -16.47
N CYS A 515 -26.30 -16.28 -15.40
CA CYS A 515 -25.09 -17.08 -15.31
C CYS A 515 -25.39 -18.59 -15.23
N CYS A 516 -26.55 -18.98 -14.67
CA CYS A 516 -26.98 -20.40 -14.63
C CYS A 516 -27.56 -20.90 -15.96
N GLN A 517 -27.99 -20.01 -16.87
CA GLN A 517 -28.53 -20.41 -18.19
C GLN A 517 -27.48 -20.45 -19.30
N ALA A 518 -26.34 -19.78 -19.16
CA ALA A 518 -25.24 -19.78 -20.12
C ALA A 518 -24.31 -21.01 -20.01
N GLY A 519 -24.54 -21.90 -19.05
CA GLY A 519 -23.77 -23.12 -18.80
C GLY A 519 -24.51 -24.41 -19.19
N LYS A 520 -25.44 -24.36 -20.16
CA LYS A 520 -26.04 -25.57 -20.75
C LYS A 520 -25.69 -25.70 -22.23
#